data_39ec519cc36e67020a5488e16290813e
#
_entry.id   39ec519cc36e67020a5488e16290813e
#
_cell.length_a   1.000
_cell.length_b   1.000
_cell.length_c   1.000
_cell.angle_alpha   90.00
_cell.angle_beta   90.00
_cell.angle_gamma   90.00
#
_symmetry.space_group_name_H-M   'P 1'
#
loop_
_entity.id
_entity.type
_entity.pdbx_description
1 polymer ?
#
loop_
_entity_poly.entity_id
_entity_poly.type
_entity_poly.pdbx_seq_one_letter_code
_entity_poly.pdbx_strand_id
1 'polypeptide(L)'
;MKYTCTIPCFDLEQTALSGQCFRLMPGKEPGLWSVISQGKLLSIRQNDSQFTFECEEGYLEYWLSYFDVSTDYQAMIDSIDPDDTYLLSAAKAGAGIRILRQDPWEMIITFVISQQKTIPAIRSLVEALCRNYGTHIERTLLASSKLSEAGPSPFAFPTPEQLSRASLDDLLALKLGYRAKYIHRLCQDALEGSLNLDLLSSQNYKEAIDYLTSFYGIGKKVANCVCLFGLHHIDAFPVDTWIQKILMEHYFDEKKYRRIPKSQLFDRIIEDSFGCYPGYAGVMQQYIFNYERNVIGKNQT
;
A
#
# COMPACT_ATOMS: atom_id res chain seq x y z
N MET A 1 20.23 9.63 13.11
CA MET A 1 20.86 10.64 12.21
C MET A 1 19.80 11.50 11.55
N LYS A 2 20.21 12.66 11.01
CA LYS A 2 19.33 13.57 10.24
C LYS A 2 19.92 13.77 8.85
N TYR A 3 19.11 13.56 7.81
CA TYR A 3 19.52 13.70 6.41
C TYR A 3 18.48 14.52 5.65
N THR A 4 18.93 15.43 4.81
CA THR A 4 18.05 16.29 4.01
C THR A 4 18.41 16.18 2.53
N CYS A 5 17.40 15.94 1.69
CA CYS A 5 17.56 15.88 0.24
C CYS A 5 16.33 16.46 -0.47
N THR A 6 16.49 16.75 -1.75
CA THR A 6 15.38 17.11 -2.65
C THR A 6 14.94 15.86 -3.39
N ILE A 7 13.63 15.58 -3.39
CA ILE A 7 13.05 14.45 -4.11
C ILE A 7 12.00 15.02 -5.07
N PRO A 8 12.25 14.95 -6.38
CA PRO A 8 11.29 15.42 -7.38
C PRO A 8 10.07 14.52 -7.43
N CYS A 9 8.93 15.06 -7.82
CA CYS A 9 7.70 14.31 -7.98
C CYS A 9 7.38 13.44 -6.75
N PHE A 10 7.39 14.09 -5.55
CA PHE A 10 7.04 13.44 -4.28
C PHE A 10 6.24 14.38 -3.39
N ASP A 11 5.07 13.89 -2.98
CA ASP A 11 4.20 14.52 -1.98
C ASP A 11 3.93 13.50 -0.88
N LEU A 12 4.44 13.79 0.31
CA LEU A 12 4.40 12.89 1.45
C LEU A 12 2.98 12.69 1.97
N GLU A 13 2.19 13.76 2.03
CA GLU A 13 0.81 13.70 2.50
C GLU A 13 -0.07 12.92 1.52
N GLN A 14 0.01 13.21 0.22
CA GLN A 14 -0.73 12.46 -0.79
C GLN A 14 -0.35 10.97 -0.76
N THR A 15 0.95 10.65 -0.66
CA THR A 15 1.42 9.26 -0.56
C THR A 15 0.88 8.58 0.69
N ALA A 16 0.94 9.23 1.85
CA ALA A 16 0.42 8.69 3.11
C ALA A 16 -1.11 8.48 3.11
N LEU A 17 -1.84 9.30 2.37
CA LEU A 17 -3.30 9.26 2.28
C LEU A 17 -3.80 8.49 1.06
N SER A 18 -2.94 7.98 0.18
CA SER A 18 -3.31 7.26 -1.04
C SER A 18 -3.98 5.89 -0.80
N GLY A 19 -3.95 5.37 0.44
CA GLY A 19 -4.57 4.10 0.80
C GLY A 19 -3.68 2.88 0.63
N GLN A 20 -2.39 3.07 0.39
CA GLN A 20 -1.39 2.02 0.26
C GLN A 20 -0.66 1.71 1.57
N CYS A 21 -0.56 2.67 2.48
CA CYS A 21 0.09 2.53 3.78
C CYS A 21 -0.84 2.98 4.91
N PHE A 22 -0.88 2.20 5.98
CA PHE A 22 -1.78 2.48 7.10
C PHE A 22 -1.04 2.88 8.37
N ARG A 23 0.30 2.85 8.35
CA ARG A 23 1.19 3.19 9.47
C ARG A 23 2.08 4.41 9.23
N LEU A 24 1.99 5.05 8.05
CA LEU A 24 2.55 6.37 7.81
C LEU A 24 1.52 7.40 8.29
N MET A 25 1.79 8.03 9.42
CA MET A 25 0.83 8.86 10.15
C MET A 25 1.40 10.25 10.46
N PRO A 26 0.53 11.29 10.54
CA PRO A 26 0.97 12.65 10.82
C PRO A 26 1.56 12.78 12.23
N GLY A 27 2.62 13.57 12.35
CA GLY A 27 3.23 13.98 13.60
C GLY A 27 2.50 15.16 14.27
N LYS A 28 3.08 15.70 15.35
CA LYS A 28 2.53 16.86 16.08
C LYS A 28 2.69 18.19 15.32
N GLU A 29 3.70 18.27 14.49
CA GLU A 29 4.01 19.51 13.76
C GLU A 29 3.56 19.38 12.30
N PRO A 30 3.13 20.48 11.66
CA PRO A 30 2.77 20.48 10.24
C PRO A 30 3.93 19.93 9.38
N GLY A 31 3.58 19.15 8.36
CA GLY A 31 4.54 18.54 7.44
C GLY A 31 5.39 17.42 8.03
N LEU A 32 5.26 17.09 9.32
CA LEU A 32 5.95 15.96 9.97
C LEU A 32 5.09 14.72 9.90
N TRP A 33 5.68 13.62 9.47
CA TRP A 33 5.08 12.29 9.43
C TRP A 33 5.99 11.26 10.10
N SER A 34 5.42 10.19 10.58
CA SER A 34 6.17 9.08 11.16
C SER A 34 5.67 7.75 10.66
N VAL A 35 6.59 6.82 10.46
CA VAL A 35 6.30 5.45 10.02
C VAL A 35 7.17 4.45 10.76
N ILE A 36 6.61 3.29 11.03
CA ILE A 36 7.34 2.13 11.55
C ILE A 36 7.20 1.01 10.52
N SER A 37 8.32 0.50 10.04
CA SER A 37 8.39 -0.64 9.13
C SER A 37 9.55 -1.55 9.48
N GLN A 38 9.30 -2.85 9.57
CA GLN A 38 10.29 -3.87 9.98
C GLN A 38 11.06 -3.50 11.27
N GLY A 39 10.35 -2.97 12.27
CA GLY A 39 10.95 -2.56 13.55
C GLY A 39 11.78 -1.27 13.48
N LYS A 40 11.93 -0.64 12.32
CA LYS A 40 12.62 0.63 12.13
C LYS A 40 11.64 1.79 12.24
N LEU A 41 12.05 2.86 12.92
CA LEU A 41 11.27 4.10 13.01
C LEU A 41 11.90 5.18 12.14
N LEU A 42 11.05 5.88 11.39
CA LEU A 42 11.39 7.11 10.69
C LEU A 42 10.48 8.23 11.15
N SER A 43 11.06 9.41 11.36
CA SER A 43 10.36 10.69 11.28
C SER A 43 10.79 11.39 9.99
N ILE A 44 9.84 11.80 9.18
CA ILE A 44 10.11 12.45 7.91
C ILE A 44 9.32 13.76 7.83
N ARG A 45 9.98 14.83 7.38
CA ARG A 45 9.36 16.13 7.17
C ARG A 45 9.51 16.56 5.73
N GLN A 46 8.44 17.07 5.17
CA GLN A 46 8.45 17.73 3.88
C GLN A 46 8.27 19.25 4.07
N ASN A 47 9.15 20.01 3.41
CA ASN A 47 9.04 21.45 3.21
C ASN A 47 9.23 21.72 1.72
N ASP A 48 8.17 21.97 0.98
CA ASP A 48 8.14 22.03 -0.48
C ASP A 48 8.76 20.76 -1.12
N SER A 49 9.87 20.89 -1.86
CA SER A 49 10.59 19.78 -2.47
C SER A 49 11.71 19.20 -1.60
N GLN A 50 11.93 19.76 -0.41
CA GLN A 50 12.95 19.29 0.52
C GLN A 50 12.36 18.31 1.53
N PHE A 51 13.02 17.17 1.70
CA PHE A 51 12.67 16.15 2.65
C PHE A 51 13.77 15.96 3.68
N THR A 52 13.40 15.95 4.95
CA THR A 52 14.31 15.68 6.06
C THR A 52 13.93 14.35 6.70
N PHE A 53 14.83 13.39 6.64
CA PHE A 53 14.73 12.08 7.25
C PHE A 53 15.44 12.09 8.62
N GLU A 54 14.74 11.68 9.66
CA GLU A 54 15.30 11.44 11.00
C GLU A 54 15.10 9.97 11.35
N CYS A 55 16.17 9.19 11.31
CA CYS A 55 16.18 7.76 11.59
C CYS A 55 17.46 7.35 12.34
N GLU A 56 17.52 6.12 12.79
CA GLU A 56 18.74 5.53 13.35
C GLU A 56 19.84 5.46 12.30
N GLU A 57 21.08 5.53 12.76
CA GLU A 57 22.26 5.42 11.90
C GLU A 57 22.28 4.05 11.20
N GLY A 58 22.58 4.06 9.90
CA GLY A 58 22.60 2.87 9.06
C GLY A 58 21.26 2.55 8.37
N TYR A 59 20.14 3.22 8.72
CA TYR A 59 18.84 2.93 8.10
C TYR A 59 18.41 3.91 7.00
N LEU A 60 19.26 4.86 6.62
CA LEU A 60 18.91 5.84 5.61
C LEU A 60 18.59 5.18 4.26
N GLU A 61 19.46 4.28 3.78
CA GLU A 61 19.27 3.59 2.50
C GLU A 61 17.98 2.76 2.46
N TYR A 62 17.65 2.11 3.60
CA TYR A 62 16.36 1.42 3.75
C TYR A 62 15.19 2.39 3.51
N TRP A 63 15.23 3.59 4.11
CA TRP A 63 14.15 4.56 3.97
C TRP A 63 14.09 5.21 2.60
N LEU A 64 15.23 5.48 1.96
CA LEU A 64 15.26 5.95 0.57
C LEU A 64 14.68 4.90 -0.37
N SER A 65 14.98 3.63 -0.15
CA SER A 65 14.36 2.51 -0.87
C SER A 65 12.86 2.41 -0.57
N TYR A 66 12.45 2.50 0.71
CA TYR A 66 11.04 2.43 1.14
C TYR A 66 10.16 3.44 0.40
N PHE A 67 10.65 4.68 0.20
CA PHE A 67 9.95 5.73 -0.54
C PHE A 67 10.21 5.69 -2.05
N ASP A 68 10.89 4.68 -2.53
CA ASP A 68 11.23 4.49 -3.95
C ASP A 68 11.83 5.74 -4.61
N VAL A 69 12.81 6.36 -3.91
CA VAL A 69 13.35 7.67 -4.26
C VAL A 69 14.08 7.66 -5.61
N SER A 70 14.64 6.53 -6.01
CA SER A 70 15.43 6.37 -7.24
C SER A 70 14.57 6.30 -8.52
N THR A 71 13.27 6.02 -8.40
CA THR A 71 12.39 5.86 -9.57
C THR A 71 11.91 7.22 -10.08
N ASP A 72 11.96 7.40 -11.40
CA ASP A 72 11.52 8.62 -12.08
C ASP A 72 10.00 8.56 -12.36
N TYR A 73 9.21 9.06 -11.43
CA TYR A 73 7.75 9.15 -11.56
C TYR A 73 7.31 10.25 -12.54
N GLN A 74 8.16 11.29 -12.76
CA GLN A 74 7.82 12.34 -13.72
C GLN A 74 7.82 11.78 -15.14
N ALA A 75 8.83 10.96 -15.49
CA ALA A 75 8.87 10.31 -16.79
C ALA A 75 7.64 9.41 -17.06
N MET A 76 7.11 8.76 -16.03
CA MET A 76 5.86 7.99 -16.14
C MET A 76 4.65 8.90 -16.44
N ILE A 77 4.54 10.05 -15.77
CA ILE A 77 3.48 11.03 -16.01
C ILE A 77 3.59 11.60 -17.42
N ASP A 78 4.80 11.94 -17.85
CA ASP A 78 5.07 12.52 -19.17
C ASP A 78 4.78 11.54 -20.32
N SER A 79 4.73 10.24 -20.03
CA SER A 79 4.41 9.18 -21.00
C SER A 79 2.90 8.95 -21.21
N ILE A 80 2.03 9.61 -20.43
CA ILE A 80 0.58 9.43 -20.55
C ILE A 80 0.10 9.91 -21.92
N ASP A 81 -0.75 9.08 -22.55
CA ASP A 81 -1.37 9.41 -23.82
C ASP A 81 -2.12 10.76 -23.72
N PRO A 82 -1.79 11.76 -24.55
CA PRO A 82 -2.45 13.06 -24.53
C PRO A 82 -3.96 13.00 -24.82
N ASP A 83 -4.43 11.93 -25.43
CA ASP A 83 -5.86 11.72 -25.68
C ASP A 83 -6.60 11.15 -24.45
N ASP A 84 -5.90 10.56 -23.47
CA ASP A 84 -6.49 10.15 -22.19
C ASP A 84 -6.58 11.32 -21.21
N THR A 85 -7.52 12.22 -21.47
CA THR A 85 -7.73 13.43 -20.66
C THR A 85 -8.11 13.16 -19.20
N TYR A 86 -8.75 12.00 -18.94
CA TYR A 86 -9.09 11.59 -17.57
C TYR A 86 -7.85 11.18 -16.80
N LEU A 87 -7.01 10.30 -17.36
CA LEU A 87 -5.77 9.88 -16.73
C LEU A 87 -4.79 11.06 -16.54
N LEU A 88 -4.69 11.97 -17.53
CA LEU A 88 -3.89 13.20 -17.39
C LEU A 88 -4.35 14.06 -16.21
N SER A 89 -5.67 14.23 -16.05
CA SER A 89 -6.24 14.98 -14.92
C SER A 89 -5.95 14.28 -13.59
N ALA A 90 -6.08 12.97 -13.55
CA ALA A 90 -5.80 12.15 -12.38
C ALA A 90 -4.30 12.18 -12.01
N ALA A 91 -3.41 12.04 -12.98
CA ALA A 91 -1.97 12.11 -12.77
C ALA A 91 -1.52 13.50 -12.31
N LYS A 92 -2.07 14.57 -12.89
CA LYS A 92 -1.80 15.95 -12.45
C LYS A 92 -2.23 16.18 -11.00
N ALA A 93 -3.38 15.66 -10.59
CA ALA A 93 -3.88 15.78 -9.21
C ALA A 93 -3.11 14.89 -8.23
N GLY A 94 -2.62 13.73 -8.69
CA GLY A 94 -1.86 12.75 -7.91
C GLY A 94 -0.34 12.87 -8.07
N ALA A 95 0.15 13.88 -8.78
CA ALA A 95 1.58 14.09 -8.99
C ALA A 95 2.32 14.20 -7.65
N GLY A 96 3.20 13.26 -7.39
CA GLY A 96 3.89 13.14 -6.10
C GLY A 96 3.51 11.89 -5.30
N ILE A 97 2.46 11.15 -5.67
CA ILE A 97 2.21 9.83 -5.11
C ILE A 97 3.26 8.86 -5.63
N ARG A 98 3.98 8.22 -4.70
CA ARG A 98 4.94 7.15 -4.99
C ARG A 98 4.41 5.82 -4.48
N ILE A 99 4.80 4.73 -5.10
CA ILE A 99 4.51 3.38 -4.62
C ILE A 99 5.57 3.00 -3.59
N LEU A 100 5.14 2.82 -2.35
CA LEU A 100 6.04 2.46 -1.24
C LEU A 100 6.48 1.00 -1.34
N ARG A 101 7.75 0.72 -0.98
CA ARG A 101 8.28 -0.64 -0.85
C ARG A 101 8.08 -1.13 0.58
N GLN A 102 6.91 -1.67 0.85
CA GLN A 102 6.52 -2.10 2.19
C GLN A 102 6.87 -3.57 2.42
N ASP A 103 6.81 -4.01 3.67
CA ASP A 103 7.05 -5.39 4.04
C ASP A 103 5.95 -6.33 3.48
N PRO A 104 6.31 -7.42 2.76
CA PRO A 104 5.33 -8.31 2.15
C PRO A 104 4.38 -8.96 3.15
N TRP A 105 4.88 -9.38 4.33
CA TRP A 105 4.05 -9.97 5.37
C TRP A 105 3.04 -8.97 5.94
N GLU A 106 3.50 -7.76 6.27
CA GLU A 106 2.62 -6.69 6.72
C GLU A 106 1.54 -6.39 5.67
N MET A 107 1.89 -6.37 4.38
CA MET A 107 0.94 -6.12 3.30
C MET A 107 -0.07 -7.26 3.12
N ILE A 108 0.35 -8.52 3.23
CA ILE A 108 -0.57 -9.68 3.20
C ILE A 108 -1.64 -9.52 4.28
N ILE A 109 -1.23 -9.34 5.53
CA ILE A 109 -2.18 -9.25 6.66
C ILE A 109 -3.04 -7.98 6.56
N THR A 110 -2.44 -6.85 6.24
CA THR A 110 -3.14 -5.57 6.14
C THR A 110 -4.19 -5.58 5.03
N PHE A 111 -3.87 -6.13 3.85
CA PHE A 111 -4.85 -6.20 2.76
C PHE A 111 -5.90 -7.30 2.94
N VAL A 112 -5.62 -8.34 3.71
CA VAL A 112 -6.66 -9.25 4.21
C VAL A 112 -7.62 -8.50 5.15
N ILE A 113 -7.11 -7.66 6.07
CA ILE A 113 -7.92 -6.80 6.94
C ILE A 113 -8.75 -5.81 6.13
N SER A 114 -8.21 -5.28 5.03
CA SER A 114 -8.84 -4.24 4.22
C SER A 114 -10.16 -4.65 3.55
N GLN A 115 -10.42 -5.93 3.42
CA GLN A 115 -11.64 -6.44 2.77
C GLN A 115 -12.89 -5.87 3.45
N GLN A 116 -13.74 -5.13 2.71
CA GLN A 116 -14.98 -4.52 3.20
C GLN A 116 -14.78 -3.65 4.47
N LYS A 117 -13.70 -2.87 4.54
CA LYS A 117 -13.41 -1.96 5.65
C LYS A 117 -13.05 -0.57 5.14
N THR A 118 -13.37 0.42 5.94
CA THR A 118 -12.91 1.81 5.72
C THR A 118 -11.46 1.98 6.17
N ILE A 119 -10.75 2.94 5.60
CA ILE A 119 -9.34 3.23 5.95
C ILE A 119 -9.14 3.45 7.45
N PRO A 120 -9.98 4.25 8.17
CA PRO A 120 -9.84 4.39 9.62
C PRO A 120 -9.99 3.07 10.37
N ALA A 121 -10.90 2.19 9.94
CA ALA A 121 -11.08 0.88 10.55
C ALA A 121 -9.88 -0.04 10.30
N ILE A 122 -9.29 -0.01 9.10
CA ILE A 122 -8.07 -0.78 8.78
C ILE A 122 -6.93 -0.32 9.69
N ARG A 123 -6.66 0.99 9.76
CA ARG A 123 -5.64 1.58 10.65
C ARG A 123 -5.81 1.12 12.10
N SER A 124 -7.02 1.21 12.63
CA SER A 124 -7.32 0.80 14.01
C SER A 124 -7.03 -0.68 14.26
N LEU A 125 -7.37 -1.55 13.32
CA LEU A 125 -7.15 -2.99 13.43
C LEU A 125 -5.67 -3.36 13.30
N VAL A 126 -4.95 -2.75 12.35
CA VAL A 126 -3.50 -2.94 12.18
C VAL A 126 -2.75 -2.49 13.45
N GLU A 127 -3.08 -1.31 13.97
CA GLU A 127 -2.48 -0.82 15.22
C GLU A 127 -2.84 -1.69 16.44
N ALA A 128 -4.04 -2.28 16.47
CA ALA A 128 -4.41 -3.23 17.52
C ALA A 128 -3.56 -4.51 17.45
N LEU A 129 -3.29 -5.04 16.25
CA LEU A 129 -2.39 -6.18 16.09
C LEU A 129 -0.97 -5.83 16.55
N CYS A 130 -0.45 -4.67 16.15
CA CYS A 130 0.88 -4.22 16.57
C CYS A 130 1.00 -4.12 18.09
N ARG A 131 0.01 -3.51 18.77
CA ARG A 131 0.04 -3.34 20.24
C ARG A 131 -0.05 -4.66 21.01
N ASN A 132 -0.81 -5.63 20.48
CA ASN A 132 -1.03 -6.90 21.20
C ASN A 132 0.07 -7.93 20.93
N TYR A 133 0.67 -7.92 19.73
CA TYR A 133 1.57 -8.99 19.31
C TYR A 133 2.93 -8.51 18.80
N GLY A 134 3.06 -7.23 18.47
CA GLY A 134 4.30 -6.66 17.96
C GLY A 134 5.36 -6.42 19.02
N THR A 135 6.61 -6.27 18.62
CA THR A 135 7.72 -5.91 19.49
C THR A 135 7.72 -4.41 19.76
N HIS A 136 7.83 -4.03 21.04
CA HIS A 136 7.97 -2.63 21.43
C HIS A 136 9.31 -2.06 20.95
N ILE A 137 9.27 -0.89 20.29
CA ILE A 137 10.46 -0.17 19.83
C ILE A 137 11.00 0.66 21.00
N GLU A 138 12.31 0.55 21.25
CA GLU A 138 12.93 1.21 22.39
C GLU A 138 12.79 2.74 22.37
N ARG A 139 12.62 3.32 23.55
CA ARG A 139 12.36 4.75 23.76
C ARG A 139 13.49 5.68 23.26
N THR A 140 14.71 5.21 23.18
CA THR A 140 15.85 5.99 22.66
C THR A 140 15.64 6.44 21.23
N LEU A 141 14.97 5.63 20.42
CA LEU A 141 14.58 5.97 19.06
C LEU A 141 13.35 6.90 19.02
N LEU A 142 12.48 6.77 20.04
CA LEU A 142 11.26 7.57 20.18
C LEU A 142 11.50 8.96 20.78
N ALA A 143 12.57 9.15 21.56
CA ALA A 143 12.82 10.40 22.29
C ALA A 143 13.16 11.58 21.38
N SER A 144 13.72 11.33 20.21
CA SER A 144 13.93 12.33 19.15
C SER A 144 12.73 12.47 18.23
N SER A 145 11.85 11.46 18.18
CA SER A 145 10.64 11.50 17.37
C SER A 145 9.56 12.29 18.10
N LYS A 146 9.08 13.36 17.50
CA LYS A 146 7.93 14.13 17.97
C LYS A 146 6.64 13.36 17.64
N LEU A 147 6.58 12.05 17.99
CA LEU A 147 5.40 11.23 17.78
C LEU A 147 4.21 11.88 18.47
N SER A 148 3.14 12.07 17.73
CA SER A 148 1.87 12.53 18.26
C SER A 148 1.11 11.33 18.86
N GLU A 149 0.11 11.60 19.70
CA GLU A 149 -0.85 10.58 20.11
C GLU A 149 -1.60 9.98 18.90
N ALA A 150 -1.64 10.72 17.79
CA ALA A 150 -2.19 10.30 16.49
C ALA A 150 -1.18 9.54 15.60
N GLY A 151 0.11 9.44 16.02
CA GLY A 151 1.14 8.70 15.30
C GLY A 151 0.99 7.17 15.43
N PRO A 152 1.84 6.39 14.73
CA PRO A 152 1.84 4.95 14.87
C PRO A 152 2.17 4.57 16.31
N SER A 153 1.53 3.51 16.83
CA SER A 153 1.90 2.96 18.14
C SER A 153 3.38 2.51 18.14
N PRO A 154 4.09 2.60 19.28
CA PRO A 154 5.51 2.28 19.35
C PRO A 154 5.78 0.78 19.32
N PHE A 155 5.10 0.05 18.47
CA PHE A 155 5.25 -1.38 18.28
C PHE A 155 5.48 -1.70 16.81
N ALA A 156 6.43 -2.57 16.51
CA ALA A 156 6.62 -3.14 15.18
C ALA A 156 5.39 -3.94 14.77
N PHE A 157 5.18 -4.11 13.45
CA PHE A 157 4.22 -5.09 12.96
C PHE A 157 4.66 -6.49 13.40
N PRO A 158 3.77 -7.34 13.93
CA PRO A 158 4.14 -8.65 14.45
C PRO A 158 4.62 -9.58 13.34
N THR A 159 5.71 -10.32 13.59
CA THR A 159 6.17 -11.39 12.69
C THR A 159 5.13 -12.52 12.61
N PRO A 160 5.26 -13.46 11.64
CA PRO A 160 4.41 -14.67 11.62
C PRO A 160 4.43 -15.43 12.95
N GLU A 161 5.60 -15.60 13.58
CA GLU A 161 5.76 -16.30 14.85
C GLU A 161 5.12 -15.55 16.02
N GLN A 162 5.17 -14.22 15.99
CA GLN A 162 4.53 -13.41 17.03
C GLN A 162 3.01 -13.45 16.90
N LEU A 163 2.50 -13.29 15.67
CA LEU A 163 1.07 -13.25 15.40
C LEU A 163 0.42 -14.64 15.55
N SER A 164 1.15 -15.73 15.33
CA SER A 164 0.68 -17.10 15.53
C SER A 164 0.36 -17.45 16.98
N ARG A 165 0.82 -16.64 17.94
CA ARG A 165 0.48 -16.79 19.38
C ARG A 165 -0.97 -16.40 19.66
N ALA A 166 -1.60 -15.66 18.74
CA ALA A 166 -3.01 -15.32 18.84
C ALA A 166 -3.88 -16.55 18.52
N SER A 167 -4.74 -16.94 19.45
CA SER A 167 -5.81 -17.88 19.16
C SER A 167 -6.83 -17.25 18.19
N LEU A 168 -7.68 -18.08 17.59
CA LEU A 168 -8.78 -17.57 16.78
C LEU A 168 -9.71 -16.65 17.58
N ASP A 169 -9.97 -16.98 18.87
CA ASP A 169 -10.82 -16.19 19.75
C ASP A 169 -10.18 -14.83 20.08
N ASP A 170 -8.88 -14.78 20.28
CA ASP A 170 -8.14 -13.51 20.46
C ASP A 170 -8.28 -12.60 19.22
N LEU A 171 -8.13 -13.17 18.04
CA LEU A 171 -8.31 -12.42 16.78
C LEU A 171 -9.75 -11.96 16.57
N LEU A 172 -10.73 -12.76 16.98
CA LEU A 172 -12.15 -12.37 16.96
C LEU A 172 -12.42 -11.24 17.95
N ALA A 173 -11.83 -11.29 19.15
CA ALA A 173 -11.93 -10.24 20.17
C ALA A 173 -11.39 -8.88 19.67
N LEU A 174 -10.41 -8.86 18.77
CA LEU A 174 -9.92 -7.67 18.07
C LEU A 174 -10.90 -7.13 17.00
N LYS A 175 -12.11 -7.70 16.86
CA LYS A 175 -13.14 -7.30 15.88
C LYS A 175 -12.73 -7.51 14.41
N LEU A 176 -11.85 -8.45 14.14
CA LEU A 176 -11.45 -8.83 12.78
C LEU A 176 -12.58 -9.52 12.00
N GLY A 177 -13.58 -10.07 12.70
CA GLY A 177 -14.71 -10.79 12.10
C GLY A 177 -14.24 -12.04 11.33
N TYR A 178 -14.80 -12.31 10.15
CA TYR A 178 -14.42 -13.48 9.34
C TYR A 178 -12.94 -13.50 8.93
N ARG A 179 -12.24 -12.35 8.94
CA ARG A 179 -10.83 -12.22 8.59
C ARG A 179 -9.90 -12.87 9.63
N ALA A 180 -10.38 -13.03 10.86
CA ALA A 180 -9.67 -13.74 11.91
C ALA A 180 -9.26 -15.15 11.45
N LYS A 181 -10.15 -15.88 10.77
CA LYS A 181 -9.87 -17.21 10.24
C LYS A 181 -8.80 -17.18 9.14
N TYR A 182 -8.83 -16.16 8.29
CA TYR A 182 -7.82 -15.99 7.24
C TYR A 182 -6.45 -15.70 7.83
N ILE A 183 -6.37 -14.75 8.75
CA ILE A 183 -5.11 -14.38 9.42
C ILE A 183 -4.54 -15.56 10.20
N HIS A 184 -5.38 -16.24 10.99
CA HIS A 184 -4.95 -17.42 11.75
C HIS A 184 -4.37 -18.50 10.83
N ARG A 185 -5.03 -18.80 9.69
CA ARG A 185 -4.54 -19.78 8.72
C ARG A 185 -3.25 -19.33 8.04
N LEU A 186 -3.14 -18.07 7.63
CA LEU A 186 -1.92 -17.52 7.02
C LEU A 186 -0.71 -17.57 7.98
N CYS A 187 -0.93 -17.38 9.28
CA CYS A 187 0.12 -17.58 10.28
C CYS A 187 0.60 -19.05 10.31
N GLN A 188 -0.33 -20.02 10.24
CA GLN A 188 0.02 -21.43 10.17
C GLN A 188 0.78 -21.77 8.89
N ASP A 189 0.29 -21.29 7.74
CA ASP A 189 0.93 -21.47 6.44
C ASP A 189 2.37 -20.92 6.42
N ALA A 190 2.60 -19.77 7.08
CA ALA A 190 3.94 -19.17 7.19
C ALA A 190 4.85 -20.00 8.10
N LEU A 191 4.36 -20.49 9.25
CA LEU A 191 5.15 -21.34 10.16
C LEU A 191 5.46 -22.73 9.59
N GLU A 192 4.54 -23.29 8.81
CA GLU A 192 4.73 -24.56 8.11
C GLU A 192 5.64 -24.42 6.88
N GLY A 193 5.99 -23.19 6.48
CA GLY A 193 6.82 -22.90 5.31
C GLY A 193 6.06 -22.95 3.98
N SER A 194 4.75 -23.22 3.98
CA SER A 194 3.90 -23.18 2.79
C SER A 194 3.81 -21.76 2.23
N LEU A 195 3.63 -20.75 3.10
CA LEU A 195 3.77 -19.34 2.76
C LEU A 195 5.22 -18.91 3.01
N ASN A 196 6.05 -19.04 1.98
CA ASN A 196 7.46 -18.67 2.00
C ASN A 196 7.64 -17.25 1.43
N LEU A 197 7.99 -16.29 2.30
CA LEU A 197 8.12 -14.87 1.94
C LEU A 197 9.36 -14.59 1.07
N ASP A 198 10.45 -15.37 1.24
CA ASP A 198 11.66 -15.21 0.44
C ASP A 198 11.39 -15.70 -1.00
N LEU A 199 10.73 -16.85 -1.14
CA LEU A 199 10.27 -17.34 -2.43
C LEU A 199 9.34 -16.33 -3.10
N LEU A 200 8.34 -15.85 -2.38
CA LEU A 200 7.39 -14.85 -2.88
C LEU A 200 8.10 -13.59 -3.39
N SER A 201 9.10 -13.10 -2.64
CA SER A 201 9.86 -11.90 -3.00
C SER A 201 10.75 -12.08 -4.24
N SER A 202 11.05 -13.32 -4.62
CA SER A 202 11.85 -13.66 -5.81
C SER A 202 11.03 -13.90 -7.08
N GLN A 203 9.69 -14.01 -6.94
CA GLN A 203 8.79 -14.31 -8.05
C GLN A 203 8.53 -13.09 -8.92
N ASN A 204 8.28 -13.33 -10.22
CA ASN A 204 7.69 -12.31 -11.08
C ASN A 204 6.21 -12.08 -10.74
N TYR A 205 5.63 -11.02 -11.29
CA TYR A 205 4.27 -10.59 -10.98
C TYR A 205 3.23 -11.71 -11.17
N LYS A 206 3.30 -12.44 -12.30
CA LYS A 206 2.33 -13.52 -12.59
C LYS A 206 2.46 -14.67 -11.61
N GLU A 207 3.68 -15.12 -11.36
CA GLU A 207 3.97 -16.17 -10.39
C GLU A 207 3.51 -15.78 -8.99
N ALA A 208 3.77 -14.54 -8.59
CA ALA A 208 3.34 -14.02 -7.28
C ALA A 208 1.80 -14.00 -7.14
N ILE A 209 1.06 -13.61 -8.19
CA ILE A 209 -0.41 -13.66 -8.20
C ILE A 209 -0.91 -15.09 -8.04
N ASP A 210 -0.38 -16.05 -8.83
CA ASP A 210 -0.76 -17.45 -8.78
C ASP A 210 -0.45 -18.04 -7.39
N TYR A 211 0.71 -17.75 -6.84
CA TYR A 211 1.13 -18.19 -5.51
C TYR A 211 0.24 -17.59 -4.41
N LEU A 212 0.04 -16.28 -4.38
CA LEU A 212 -0.76 -15.61 -3.36
C LEU A 212 -2.22 -16.05 -3.38
N THR A 213 -2.82 -16.23 -4.56
CA THR A 213 -4.22 -16.64 -4.68
C THR A 213 -4.47 -18.09 -4.29
N SER A 214 -3.44 -18.91 -4.10
CA SER A 214 -3.56 -20.27 -3.58
C SER A 214 -3.86 -20.32 -2.07
N PHE A 215 -3.63 -19.22 -1.34
CA PHE A 215 -3.83 -19.15 0.11
C PHE A 215 -5.25 -18.74 0.49
N TYR A 216 -5.74 -19.33 1.57
CA TYR A 216 -7.09 -19.09 2.08
C TYR A 216 -7.28 -17.65 2.53
N GLY A 217 -8.25 -16.96 1.92
CA GLY A 217 -8.58 -15.58 2.22
C GLY A 217 -7.89 -14.54 1.32
N ILE A 218 -7.00 -14.96 0.42
CA ILE A 218 -6.34 -14.10 -0.56
C ILE A 218 -7.01 -14.29 -1.93
N GLY A 219 -7.85 -13.34 -2.31
CA GLY A 219 -8.40 -13.26 -3.66
C GLY A 219 -7.56 -12.35 -4.57
N LYS A 220 -7.91 -12.30 -5.88
CA LYS A 220 -7.18 -11.54 -6.91
C LYS A 220 -6.89 -10.09 -6.50
N LYS A 221 -7.87 -9.39 -5.88
CA LYS A 221 -7.69 -7.98 -5.42
C LYS A 221 -6.61 -7.88 -4.34
N VAL A 222 -6.64 -8.76 -3.33
CA VAL A 222 -5.65 -8.76 -2.23
C VAL A 222 -4.27 -9.10 -2.79
N ALA A 223 -4.16 -10.12 -3.64
CA ALA A 223 -2.91 -10.51 -4.27
C ALA A 223 -2.29 -9.34 -5.07
N ASN A 224 -3.09 -8.63 -5.87
CA ASN A 224 -2.61 -7.44 -6.59
C ASN A 224 -2.14 -6.31 -5.66
N CYS A 225 -2.82 -6.07 -4.53
CA CYS A 225 -2.36 -5.09 -3.54
C CYS A 225 -1.02 -5.52 -2.92
N VAL A 226 -0.84 -6.80 -2.60
CA VAL A 226 0.43 -7.32 -2.07
C VAL A 226 1.54 -7.20 -3.13
N CYS A 227 1.26 -7.54 -4.38
CA CYS A 227 2.20 -7.38 -5.48
C CYS A 227 2.62 -5.92 -5.65
N LEU A 228 1.66 -4.97 -5.67
CA LEU A 228 1.94 -3.56 -5.86
C LEU A 228 2.71 -2.96 -4.67
N PHE A 229 2.24 -3.18 -3.45
CA PHE A 229 2.69 -2.44 -2.27
C PHE A 229 3.68 -3.20 -1.38
N GLY A 230 3.76 -4.53 -1.51
CA GLY A 230 4.68 -5.38 -0.75
C GLY A 230 5.84 -5.89 -1.57
N LEU A 231 5.58 -6.30 -2.81
CA LEU A 231 6.61 -6.84 -3.72
C LEU A 231 7.14 -5.79 -4.70
N HIS A 232 6.51 -4.61 -4.73
CA HIS A 232 6.83 -3.51 -5.64
C HIS A 232 6.78 -3.89 -7.14
N HIS A 233 5.86 -4.78 -7.49
CA HIS A 233 5.47 -4.97 -8.88
C HIS A 233 4.58 -3.81 -9.30
N ILE A 234 5.18 -2.70 -9.72
CA ILE A 234 4.46 -1.43 -9.99
C ILE A 234 3.59 -1.45 -11.25
N ASP A 235 3.56 -2.57 -11.96
CA ASP A 235 2.61 -2.93 -13.01
C ASP A 235 1.35 -3.65 -12.49
N ALA A 236 1.32 -4.08 -11.23
CA ALA A 236 0.16 -4.71 -10.62
C ALA A 236 -1.02 -3.73 -10.52
N PHE A 237 -2.21 -4.20 -10.91
CA PHE A 237 -3.40 -3.37 -11.02
C PHE A 237 -4.53 -3.89 -10.11
N PRO A 238 -4.57 -3.49 -8.82
CA PRO A 238 -5.64 -3.88 -7.91
C PRO A 238 -7.00 -3.36 -8.35
N VAL A 239 -7.98 -4.26 -8.54
CA VAL A 239 -9.35 -3.91 -8.93
C VAL A 239 -10.29 -4.09 -7.74
N ASP A 240 -10.63 -2.99 -7.08
CA ASP A 240 -11.67 -2.92 -6.07
C ASP A 240 -12.98 -2.32 -6.64
N THR A 241 -13.98 -2.09 -5.81
CA THR A 241 -15.27 -1.54 -6.25
C THR A 241 -15.17 -0.13 -6.81
N TRP A 242 -14.21 0.68 -6.33
CA TRP A 242 -13.96 2.02 -6.88
C TRP A 242 -13.35 1.93 -8.27
N ILE A 243 -12.30 1.14 -8.41
CA ILE A 243 -11.65 0.92 -9.71
C ILE A 243 -12.62 0.29 -10.71
N GLN A 244 -13.48 -0.66 -10.30
CA GLN A 244 -14.51 -1.19 -11.18
C GLN A 244 -15.44 -0.10 -11.71
N LYS A 245 -15.88 0.82 -10.83
CA LYS A 245 -16.73 1.95 -11.22
C LYS A 245 -15.99 2.85 -12.21
N ILE A 246 -14.75 3.23 -11.93
CA ILE A 246 -13.93 4.08 -12.80
C ILE A 246 -13.75 3.44 -14.18
N LEU A 247 -13.39 2.15 -14.23
CA LEU A 247 -13.20 1.43 -15.49
C LEU A 247 -14.49 1.39 -16.33
N MET A 248 -15.65 1.23 -15.68
CA MET A 248 -16.95 1.25 -16.37
C MET A 248 -17.36 2.65 -16.85
N GLU A 249 -17.00 3.69 -16.12
CA GLU A 249 -17.41 5.07 -16.41
C GLU A 249 -16.53 5.73 -17.48
N HIS A 250 -15.22 5.49 -17.45
CA HIS A 250 -14.25 6.20 -18.28
C HIS A 250 -13.62 5.35 -19.39
N TYR A 251 -13.57 4.02 -19.26
CA TYR A 251 -12.84 3.14 -20.17
C TYR A 251 -13.70 2.05 -20.82
N PHE A 252 -14.97 1.92 -20.41
CA PHE A 252 -15.86 0.93 -20.99
C PHE A 252 -16.47 1.43 -22.31
N ASP A 253 -16.31 0.64 -23.38
CA ASP A 253 -17.00 0.81 -24.66
C ASP A 253 -17.89 -0.41 -24.93
N GLU A 254 -19.22 -0.18 -24.97
CA GLU A 254 -20.20 -1.25 -25.18
C GLU A 254 -19.97 -1.98 -26.50
N LYS A 255 -19.60 -1.26 -27.58
CA LYS A 255 -19.34 -1.88 -28.89
C LYS A 255 -18.15 -2.82 -28.87
N LYS A 256 -17.10 -2.44 -28.12
CA LYS A 256 -15.84 -3.19 -27.97
C LYS A 256 -16.01 -4.39 -27.03
N TYR A 257 -16.70 -4.20 -25.89
CA TYR A 257 -16.67 -5.16 -24.78
C TYR A 257 -17.94 -6.01 -24.60
N ARG A 258 -19.04 -5.75 -25.34
CA ARG A 258 -20.33 -6.47 -25.19
C ARG A 258 -20.25 -7.99 -25.28
N ARG A 259 -19.22 -8.54 -25.93
CA ARG A 259 -19.02 -9.99 -26.10
C ARG A 259 -18.04 -10.60 -25.09
N ILE A 260 -17.42 -9.76 -24.27
CA ILE A 260 -16.44 -10.22 -23.28
C ILE A 260 -17.20 -10.79 -22.06
N PRO A 261 -16.86 -11.99 -21.58
CA PRO A 261 -17.43 -12.53 -20.34
C PRO A 261 -17.17 -11.58 -19.16
N LYS A 262 -18.17 -11.42 -18.27
CA LYS A 262 -18.04 -10.54 -17.08
C LYS A 262 -16.80 -10.84 -16.23
N SER A 263 -16.39 -12.11 -16.13
CA SER A 263 -15.19 -12.52 -15.40
C SER A 263 -13.87 -12.05 -15.99
N GLN A 264 -13.85 -11.68 -17.27
CA GLN A 264 -12.67 -11.23 -18.01
C GLN A 264 -12.73 -9.74 -18.38
N LEU A 265 -13.89 -9.10 -18.13
CA LEU A 265 -14.17 -7.74 -18.61
C LEU A 265 -13.13 -6.72 -18.13
N PHE A 266 -12.90 -6.69 -16.82
CA PHE A 266 -11.95 -5.72 -16.25
C PHE A 266 -10.51 -5.99 -16.67
N ASP A 267 -10.10 -7.24 -16.75
CA ASP A 267 -8.76 -7.60 -17.23
C ASP A 267 -8.56 -7.11 -18.67
N ARG A 268 -9.60 -7.27 -19.51
CA ARG A 268 -9.52 -6.81 -20.90
C ARG A 268 -9.51 -5.29 -21.02
N ILE A 269 -10.33 -4.57 -20.22
CA ILE A 269 -10.29 -3.09 -20.20
C ILE A 269 -8.90 -2.61 -19.76
N ILE A 270 -8.33 -3.22 -18.72
CA ILE A 270 -6.99 -2.87 -18.21
C ILE A 270 -5.93 -3.11 -19.28
N GLU A 271 -5.95 -4.27 -19.93
CA GLU A 271 -5.01 -4.59 -21.01
C GLU A 271 -5.10 -3.57 -22.17
N ASP A 272 -6.31 -3.23 -22.57
CA ASP A 272 -6.54 -2.32 -23.71
C ASP A 272 -6.23 -0.85 -23.40
N SER A 273 -6.41 -0.40 -22.14
CA SER A 273 -6.27 1.01 -21.76
C SER A 273 -4.97 1.33 -21.01
N PHE A 274 -4.42 0.33 -20.30
CA PHE A 274 -3.22 0.51 -19.46
C PHE A 274 -2.04 -0.39 -19.87
N GLY A 275 -2.24 -1.32 -20.79
CA GLY A 275 -1.17 -2.17 -21.33
C GLY A 275 -0.10 -1.41 -22.11
N CYS A 276 -0.37 -0.16 -22.50
CA CYS A 276 0.59 0.76 -23.10
C CYS A 276 1.61 1.35 -22.07
N TYR A 277 1.41 1.10 -20.76
CA TYR A 277 2.30 1.53 -19.68
C TYR A 277 3.05 0.32 -19.07
N PRO A 278 3.91 -0.37 -19.85
CA PRO A 278 4.55 -1.60 -19.43
C PRO A 278 5.47 -1.36 -18.23
N GLY A 279 5.27 -2.14 -17.16
CA GLY A 279 6.07 -2.09 -15.93
C GLY A 279 5.62 -1.03 -14.91
N TYR A 280 4.57 -0.20 -15.19
CA TYR A 280 4.09 0.82 -14.24
C TYR A 280 2.59 1.14 -14.35
N ALA A 281 1.79 0.26 -14.92
CA ALA A 281 0.32 0.40 -14.99
C ALA A 281 -0.33 0.59 -13.60
N GLY A 282 0.24 0.03 -12.55
CA GLY A 282 -0.21 0.19 -11.17
C GLY A 282 0.01 1.60 -10.61
N VAL A 283 0.98 2.34 -11.13
CA VAL A 283 1.15 3.77 -10.81
C VAL A 283 -0.02 4.57 -11.39
N MET A 284 -0.42 4.30 -12.64
CA MET A 284 -1.60 4.91 -13.26
C MET A 284 -2.88 4.57 -12.50
N GLN A 285 -3.00 3.33 -12.04
CA GLN A 285 -4.11 2.90 -11.17
C GLN A 285 -4.18 3.72 -9.87
N GLN A 286 -3.04 4.02 -9.23
CA GLN A 286 -3.03 4.84 -8.02
C GLN A 286 -3.44 6.29 -8.28
N TYR A 287 -3.10 6.87 -9.44
CA TYR A 287 -3.54 8.21 -9.79
C TYR A 287 -5.06 8.26 -9.97
N ILE A 288 -5.66 7.35 -10.76
CA ILE A 288 -7.12 7.33 -10.96
C ILE A 288 -7.87 7.00 -9.65
N PHE A 289 -7.35 6.09 -8.82
CA PHE A 289 -7.93 5.77 -7.53
C PHE A 289 -7.93 6.96 -6.57
N ASN A 290 -6.79 7.66 -6.46
CA ASN A 290 -6.67 8.84 -5.60
C ASN A 290 -7.55 10.00 -6.09
N TYR A 291 -7.61 10.20 -7.41
CA TYR A 291 -8.39 11.27 -8.04
C TYR A 291 -9.88 11.10 -7.77
N GLU A 292 -10.41 9.91 -8.02
CA GLU A 292 -11.83 9.63 -7.80
C GLU A 292 -12.21 9.78 -6.32
N ARG A 293 -11.39 9.23 -5.42
CA ARG A 293 -11.70 9.23 -3.99
C ARG A 293 -11.54 10.59 -3.32
N ASN A 294 -10.48 11.32 -3.62
CA ASN A 294 -10.07 12.51 -2.87
C ASN A 294 -10.41 13.83 -3.58
N VAL A 295 -10.60 13.82 -4.88
CA VAL A 295 -10.92 15.03 -5.66
C VAL A 295 -12.38 15.03 -6.04
N ILE A 296 -12.85 14.00 -6.74
CA ILE A 296 -14.25 13.93 -7.21
C ILE A 296 -15.19 13.59 -6.05
N GLY A 297 -14.83 12.60 -5.20
CA GLY A 297 -15.66 12.14 -4.09
C GLY A 297 -15.91 13.23 -3.02
N LYS A 298 -14.96 14.14 -2.79
CA LYS A 298 -15.15 15.28 -1.88
C LYS A 298 -16.07 16.37 -2.44
N ASN A 299 -16.20 16.46 -3.76
CA ASN A 299 -17.09 17.43 -4.41
C ASN A 299 -18.54 16.95 -4.48
N GLN A 300 -18.83 15.70 -4.08
CA GLN A 300 -20.18 15.12 -4.08
C GLN A 300 -20.78 15.03 -2.65
N THR A 301 -20.05 15.41 -1.61
CA THR A 301 -20.48 15.51 -0.20
C THR A 301 -20.60 16.96 0.24
#